data_4be077a3dbab06d86bccb2e31e4fe237
#
_entry.id   4be077a3dbab06d86bccb2e31e4fe237
#
_cell.length_a   1.000
_cell.length_b   1.000
_cell.length_c   1.000
_cell.angle_alpha   90.00
_cell.angle_beta   90.00
_cell.angle_gamma   90.00
#
_symmetry.space_group_name_H-M   'P 1'
#
loop_
_entity.id
_entity.type
_entity.pdbx_description
1 polymer ?
#
loop_
_entity_poly.entity_id
_entity_poly.type
_entity_poly.pdbx_seq_one_letter_code
_entity_poly.pdbx_strand_id
1 'polypeptide(L)'
;MSRGLGDVYKRQVVNNKLKDADRVTIVTLGGTGHEPAISGFVGEGMVDISVAGNVFAAPGPQACIEAIKMADKGHGVLFVVLNHAGDMLTGNLTMKQVKKLGLNVIKVVTQEDIANAPRSNADDRRGLVGCVPLYKIAGAAAAAGKSLEEVAAVAQKFADNMATIA
;
A
#
# COMPACT_ATOMS: atom_id res chain seq x y z
N MET A 1 -14.70 -3.66 24.73
CA MET A 1 -13.32 -3.74 25.24
C MET A 1 -12.51 -2.63 24.60
N SER A 2 -12.18 -1.60 25.34
CA SER A 2 -11.29 -0.53 24.92
C SER A 2 -9.89 -1.14 24.75
N ARG A 3 -9.44 -1.33 23.53
CA ARG A 3 -8.03 -1.60 23.29
C ARG A 3 -7.31 -0.28 23.48
N GLY A 4 -6.46 -0.22 24.52
CA GLY A 4 -5.68 0.95 24.86
C GLY A 4 -4.96 1.52 23.63
N LEU A 5 -4.82 2.83 23.65
CA LEU A 5 -3.97 3.58 22.72
C LEU A 5 -2.57 2.96 22.76
N GLY A 6 -2.32 2.00 21.85
CA GLY A 6 -1.01 1.42 21.67
C GLY A 6 -0.02 2.51 21.25
N ASP A 7 1.24 2.28 21.52
CA ASP A 7 2.35 3.17 21.25
C ASP A 7 2.18 3.97 19.96
N VAL A 8 2.52 5.27 20.01
CA VAL A 8 2.49 6.23 18.90
C VAL A 8 3.22 5.72 17.64
N TYR A 9 4.05 4.69 17.79
CA TYR A 9 4.79 4.02 16.72
C TYR A 9 4.01 2.92 15.98
N LYS A 10 2.80 2.55 16.44
CA LYS A 10 2.03 1.42 15.91
C LYS A 10 0.65 1.84 15.41
N ARG A 11 0.59 2.87 14.60
CA ARG A 11 -0.63 3.25 13.89
C ARG A 11 -0.79 2.36 12.65
N GLN A 12 -1.16 1.11 12.87
CA GLN A 12 -1.42 0.16 11.80
C GLN A 12 -2.84 -0.37 11.95
N VAL A 13 -3.58 -0.35 10.85
CA VAL A 13 -4.84 -1.10 10.74
C VAL A 13 -4.50 -2.42 10.07
N VAL A 14 -4.79 -3.52 10.76
CA VAL A 14 -4.37 -4.87 10.35
C VAL A 14 -5.59 -5.74 10.14
N ASN A 15 -5.63 -6.45 9.01
CA ASN A 15 -6.63 -7.46 8.74
C ASN A 15 -6.54 -8.57 9.81
N ASN A 16 -7.63 -8.86 10.50
CA ASN A 16 -7.68 -9.87 11.55
C ASN A 16 -7.40 -11.30 11.06
N LYS A 17 -7.55 -11.56 9.76
CA LYS A 17 -7.21 -12.83 9.10
C LYS A 17 -5.77 -12.91 8.60
N LEU A 18 -4.97 -11.86 8.77
CA LEU A 18 -3.59 -11.81 8.28
C LEU A 18 -2.73 -12.96 8.82
N LYS A 19 -2.97 -13.40 10.05
CA LYS A 19 -2.22 -14.51 10.68
C LYS A 19 -2.33 -15.83 9.91
N ASP A 20 -3.45 -16.03 9.22
CA ASP A 20 -3.78 -17.24 8.49
C ASP A 20 -3.58 -17.08 6.96
N ALA A 21 -2.96 -15.97 6.54
CA ALA A 21 -2.75 -15.69 5.12
C ALA A 21 -1.68 -16.63 4.52
N ASP A 22 -2.09 -17.37 3.50
CA ASP A 22 -1.21 -18.26 2.70
C ASP A 22 -1.19 -17.76 1.25
N ARG A 23 -0.78 -16.50 1.08
CA ARG A 23 -0.79 -15.78 -0.21
C ARG A 23 0.06 -14.52 -0.13
N VAL A 24 0.28 -13.89 -1.26
CA VAL A 24 0.81 -12.52 -1.33
C VAL A 24 -0.08 -11.60 -0.47
N THR A 25 0.54 -10.76 0.34
CA THR A 25 -0.14 -9.77 1.16
C THR A 25 0.03 -8.37 0.62
N ILE A 26 -0.91 -7.48 0.95
CA ILE A 26 -0.92 -6.12 0.44
C ILE A 26 -0.77 -5.14 1.59
N VAL A 27 0.26 -4.32 1.52
CA VAL A 27 0.55 -3.26 2.50
C VAL A 27 0.45 -1.91 1.81
N THR A 28 -0.16 -0.95 2.46
CA THR A 28 -0.21 0.44 1.99
C THR A 28 0.16 1.40 3.11
N LEU A 29 0.40 2.66 2.77
CA LEU A 29 0.71 3.73 3.71
C LEU A 29 -0.03 5.01 3.33
N GLY A 30 -0.17 5.90 4.27
CA GLY A 30 -0.68 7.25 4.03
C GLY A 30 -1.03 7.98 5.32
N GLY A 31 -1.32 9.27 5.24
CA GLY A 31 -1.78 10.07 6.37
C GLY A 31 -3.21 9.68 6.79
N THR A 32 -3.54 9.87 8.05
CA THR A 32 -4.94 9.90 8.50
C THR A 32 -5.65 11.16 7.99
N GLY A 33 -6.98 11.17 7.95
CA GLY A 33 -7.80 12.27 7.42
C GLY A 33 -8.24 12.08 5.97
N HIS A 34 -7.86 10.96 5.35
CA HIS A 34 -8.28 10.56 4.00
C HIS A 34 -9.37 9.48 4.02
N GLU A 35 -9.90 9.15 5.19
CA GLU A 35 -10.86 8.05 5.35
C GLU A 35 -12.13 8.26 4.48
N PRO A 36 -12.69 7.17 3.91
CA PRO A 36 -12.30 5.77 4.13
C PRO A 36 -11.13 5.29 3.26
N ALA A 37 -10.57 6.12 2.37
CA ALA A 37 -9.41 5.73 1.57
C ALA A 37 -8.26 5.21 2.45
N ILE A 38 -7.44 4.35 1.92
CA ILE A 38 -6.29 3.75 2.61
C ILE A 38 -6.75 2.80 3.74
N SER A 39 -7.05 3.30 4.94
CA SER A 39 -7.32 2.47 6.13
C SER A 39 -8.68 1.77 6.12
N GLY A 40 -9.71 2.37 5.53
CA GLY A 40 -11.07 1.82 5.47
C GLY A 40 -11.23 0.59 4.57
N PHE A 41 -10.22 0.28 3.77
CA PHE A 41 -10.22 -0.86 2.85
C PHE A 41 -9.32 -2.02 3.32
N VAL A 42 -8.96 -2.04 4.59
CA VAL A 42 -8.28 -3.19 5.20
C VAL A 42 -9.28 -4.30 5.44
N GLY A 43 -9.07 -5.44 4.80
CA GLY A 43 -9.95 -6.60 4.89
C GLY A 43 -9.71 -7.64 3.82
N GLU A 44 -10.56 -8.65 3.82
CA GLU A 44 -10.45 -9.81 2.92
C GLU A 44 -10.57 -9.37 1.44
N GLY A 45 -9.62 -9.83 0.63
CA GLY A 45 -9.57 -9.54 -0.81
C GLY A 45 -9.18 -8.10 -1.16
N MET A 46 -8.64 -7.35 -0.20
CA MET A 46 -8.16 -5.98 -0.37
C MET A 46 -6.82 -5.79 0.36
N VAL A 47 -6.67 -4.74 1.18
CA VAL A 47 -5.45 -4.45 1.93
C VAL A 47 -5.34 -5.32 3.17
N ASP A 48 -4.15 -5.82 3.46
CA ASP A 48 -3.87 -6.58 4.68
C ASP A 48 -3.37 -5.70 5.83
N ILE A 49 -2.52 -4.72 5.52
CA ILE A 49 -2.08 -3.72 6.51
C ILE A 49 -2.07 -2.32 5.89
N SER A 50 -2.71 -1.38 6.56
CA SER A 50 -2.56 0.05 6.28
C SER A 50 -1.72 0.70 7.39
N VAL A 51 -0.64 1.37 7.01
CA VAL A 51 0.21 2.12 7.93
C VAL A 51 -0.22 3.58 7.93
N ALA A 52 -0.81 4.01 9.04
CA ALA A 52 -1.36 5.36 9.17
C ALA A 52 -0.34 6.34 9.78
N GLY A 53 -0.12 7.43 9.11
CA GLY A 53 0.65 8.57 9.60
C GLY A 53 -0.17 9.52 10.47
N ASN A 54 0.36 10.72 10.72
CA ASN A 54 -0.41 11.81 11.31
C ASN A 54 -1.44 12.35 10.31
N VAL A 55 -2.30 13.27 10.76
CA VAL A 55 -3.29 13.89 9.88
C VAL A 55 -2.60 14.54 8.69
N PHE A 56 -2.97 14.09 7.47
CA PHE A 56 -2.41 14.52 6.18
C PHE A 56 -0.88 14.42 6.07
N ALA A 57 -0.25 13.53 6.82
CA ALA A 57 1.20 13.32 6.78
C ALA A 57 1.54 11.83 6.70
N ALA A 58 2.49 11.50 5.83
CA ALA A 58 2.99 10.12 5.68
C ALA A 58 3.56 9.56 6.99
N PRO A 59 3.41 8.24 7.23
CA PRO A 59 4.07 7.58 8.36
C PRO A 59 5.59 7.54 8.16
N GLY A 60 6.33 7.28 9.24
CA GLY A 60 7.77 7.06 9.13
C GLY A 60 8.11 5.70 8.48
N PRO A 61 9.26 5.58 7.79
CA PRO A 61 9.65 4.34 7.10
C PRO A 61 9.80 3.14 8.05
N GLN A 62 10.17 3.34 9.30
CA GLN A 62 10.28 2.27 10.28
C GLN A 62 8.94 1.55 10.53
N ALA A 63 7.84 2.30 10.62
CA ALA A 63 6.51 1.73 10.78
C ALA A 63 6.09 0.89 9.55
N CYS A 64 6.47 1.32 8.35
CA CYS A 64 6.24 0.57 7.11
C CYS A 64 7.06 -0.72 7.06
N ILE A 65 8.32 -0.68 7.50
CA ILE A 65 9.20 -1.87 7.57
C ILE A 65 8.60 -2.91 8.54
N GLU A 66 8.14 -2.47 9.69
CA GLU A 66 7.49 -3.36 10.68
C GLU A 66 6.21 -3.97 10.13
N ALA A 67 5.39 -3.18 9.44
CA ALA A 67 4.18 -3.67 8.77
C ALA A 67 4.51 -4.72 7.70
N ILE A 68 5.51 -4.48 6.87
CA ILE A 68 5.96 -5.40 5.82
C ILE A 68 6.48 -6.70 6.45
N LYS A 69 7.28 -6.63 7.52
CA LYS A 69 7.74 -7.84 8.25
C LYS A 69 6.57 -8.64 8.83
N MET A 70 5.56 -7.95 9.34
CA MET A 70 4.35 -8.59 9.88
C MET A 70 3.52 -9.23 8.76
N ALA A 71 3.45 -8.58 7.61
CA ALA A 71 2.68 -9.01 6.45
C ALA A 71 3.34 -10.16 5.70
N ASP A 72 4.66 -10.26 5.71
CA ASP A 72 5.38 -11.31 4.99
C ASP A 72 5.07 -12.68 5.60
N LYS A 73 4.43 -13.53 4.81
CA LYS A 73 4.06 -14.91 5.13
C LYS A 73 4.78 -15.93 4.22
N GLY A 74 5.91 -15.52 3.62
CA GLY A 74 6.70 -16.36 2.71
C GLY A 74 6.30 -16.26 1.24
N HIS A 75 5.20 -15.57 0.93
CA HIS A 75 4.72 -15.35 -0.46
C HIS A 75 5.09 -13.98 -1.01
N GLY A 76 5.74 -13.13 -0.20
CA GLY A 76 6.09 -11.77 -0.53
C GLY A 76 4.97 -10.75 -0.30
N VAL A 77 5.32 -9.48 -0.42
CA VAL A 77 4.46 -8.35 -0.10
C VAL A 77 4.34 -7.39 -1.27
N LEU A 78 3.12 -7.07 -1.70
CA LEU A 78 2.86 -5.95 -2.58
C LEU A 78 2.74 -4.67 -1.74
N PHE A 79 3.60 -3.69 -1.99
CA PHE A 79 3.60 -2.41 -1.29
C PHE A 79 3.04 -1.31 -2.19
N VAL A 80 1.83 -0.84 -1.88
CA VAL A 80 1.13 0.18 -2.67
C VAL A 80 1.38 1.55 -2.06
N VAL A 81 1.85 2.48 -2.88
CA VAL A 81 2.19 3.86 -2.49
C VAL A 81 1.45 4.84 -3.40
N LEU A 82 0.82 5.84 -2.81
CA LEU A 82 0.22 6.93 -3.57
C LEU A 82 1.29 7.97 -3.92
N ASN A 83 1.25 8.52 -5.14
CA ASN A 83 2.23 9.52 -5.56
C ASN A 83 1.94 10.88 -4.91
N HIS A 84 2.38 11.01 -3.66
CA HIS A 84 2.50 12.25 -2.91
C HIS A 84 3.91 12.33 -2.34
N ALA A 85 4.49 13.51 -2.25
CA ALA A 85 5.91 13.70 -1.92
C ALA A 85 6.33 12.98 -0.62
N GLY A 86 5.52 13.08 0.44
CA GLY A 86 5.80 12.42 1.73
C GLY A 86 5.71 10.89 1.64
N ASP A 87 4.67 10.38 0.98
CA ASP A 87 4.45 8.95 0.81
C ASP A 87 5.53 8.31 -0.08
N MET A 88 5.92 9.01 -1.15
CA MET A 88 7.00 8.56 -2.05
C MET A 88 8.35 8.54 -1.34
N LEU A 89 8.66 9.57 -0.53
CA LEU A 89 9.88 9.61 0.27
C LEU A 89 9.91 8.42 1.25
N THR A 90 8.84 8.24 2.02
CA THR A 90 8.71 7.11 2.96
C THR A 90 8.78 5.77 2.24
N GLY A 91 8.05 5.63 1.14
CA GLY A 91 8.03 4.41 0.33
C GLY A 91 9.42 4.04 -0.20
N ASN A 92 10.15 5.01 -0.75
CA ASN A 92 11.50 4.80 -1.28
C ASN A 92 12.51 4.43 -0.19
N LEU A 93 12.45 5.09 0.97
CA LEU A 93 13.29 4.75 2.12
C LEU A 93 12.98 3.35 2.65
N THR A 94 11.68 3.00 2.73
CA THR A 94 11.23 1.66 3.11
C THR A 94 11.79 0.61 2.15
N MET A 95 11.62 0.79 0.84
CA MET A 95 12.11 -0.16 -0.18
C MET A 95 13.63 -0.37 -0.09
N LYS A 96 14.39 0.70 0.16
CA LYS A 96 15.84 0.60 0.36
C LYS A 96 16.20 -0.27 1.57
N GLN A 97 15.44 -0.20 2.64
CA GLN A 97 15.70 -0.96 3.86
C GLN A 97 15.22 -2.42 3.75
N VAL A 98 14.02 -2.67 3.24
CA VAL A 98 13.50 -4.04 3.09
C VAL A 98 14.36 -4.87 2.14
N LYS A 99 14.92 -4.25 1.10
CA LYS A 99 15.91 -4.89 0.21
C LYS A 99 17.16 -5.34 0.97
N LYS A 100 17.68 -4.50 1.87
CA LYS A 100 18.85 -4.87 2.72
C LYS A 100 18.53 -6.01 3.70
N LEU A 101 17.26 -6.12 4.11
CA LEU A 101 16.79 -7.18 5.01
C LEU A 101 16.45 -8.49 4.27
N GLY A 102 16.56 -8.52 2.94
CA GLY A 102 16.26 -9.71 2.14
C GLY A 102 14.77 -10.03 2.04
N LEU A 103 13.88 -9.08 2.34
CA LEU A 103 12.44 -9.26 2.22
C LEU A 103 11.99 -9.15 0.76
N ASN A 104 11.10 -10.05 0.33
CA ASN A 104 10.55 -10.06 -1.02
C ASN A 104 9.38 -9.08 -1.10
N VAL A 105 9.65 -7.89 -1.64
CA VAL A 105 8.68 -6.79 -1.72
C VAL A 105 8.73 -6.15 -3.11
N ILE A 106 7.56 -5.97 -3.72
CA ILE A 106 7.42 -5.18 -4.95
C ILE A 106 6.57 -3.96 -4.63
N LYS A 107 7.04 -2.77 -5.02
CA LYS A 107 6.31 -1.51 -4.87
C LYS A 107 5.56 -1.19 -6.16
N VAL A 108 4.28 -0.82 -6.04
CA VAL A 108 3.47 -0.24 -7.11
C VAL A 108 3.00 1.15 -6.67
N VAL A 109 3.05 2.10 -7.59
CA VAL A 109 2.68 3.50 -7.33
C VAL A 109 1.39 3.84 -8.05
N THR A 110 0.46 4.49 -7.38
CA THR A 110 -0.71 5.10 -8.02
C THR A 110 -0.39 6.56 -8.35
N GLN A 111 -0.60 6.94 -9.62
CA GLN A 111 -0.29 8.27 -10.16
C GLN A 111 -1.24 8.58 -11.33
N GLU A 112 -2.52 8.75 -11.00
CA GLU A 112 -3.61 8.72 -11.99
C GLU A 112 -4.31 10.06 -12.20
N ASP A 113 -3.95 11.12 -11.48
CA ASP A 113 -4.59 12.44 -11.60
C ASP A 113 -4.23 13.12 -12.94
N ILE A 114 -5.14 13.03 -13.90
CA ILE A 114 -4.95 13.62 -15.24
C ILE A 114 -5.12 15.14 -15.25
N ALA A 115 -5.67 15.74 -14.19
CA ALA A 115 -5.76 17.19 -14.08
C ALA A 115 -4.39 17.82 -13.83
N ASN A 116 -3.47 17.10 -13.19
CA ASN A 116 -2.17 17.62 -12.79
C ASN A 116 -1.11 17.54 -13.90
N ALA A 117 -1.11 16.46 -14.71
CA ALA A 117 -0.11 16.28 -15.76
C ALA A 117 -0.59 15.32 -16.86
N PRO A 118 -0.04 15.41 -18.08
CA PRO A 118 -0.31 14.47 -19.15
C PRO A 118 0.32 13.09 -18.84
N ARG A 119 -0.09 12.05 -19.58
CA ARG A 119 0.45 10.70 -19.40
C ARG A 119 1.97 10.61 -19.67
N SER A 120 2.48 11.43 -20.57
CA SER A 120 3.92 11.51 -20.85
C SER A 120 4.75 12.00 -19.66
N ASN A 121 4.11 12.61 -18.67
CA ASN A 121 4.73 13.09 -17.44
C ASN A 121 3.96 12.59 -16.20
N ALA A 122 3.76 11.27 -16.14
CA ALA A 122 2.95 10.63 -15.09
C ALA A 122 3.54 10.81 -13.69
N ASP A 123 4.84 11.01 -13.57
CA ASP A 123 5.50 11.23 -12.27
C ASP A 123 5.05 12.51 -11.57
N ASP A 124 4.48 13.48 -12.31
CA ASP A 124 3.89 14.69 -11.74
C ASP A 124 2.41 14.51 -11.37
N ARG A 125 1.80 13.37 -11.69
CA ARG A 125 0.40 13.09 -11.35
C ARG A 125 0.30 12.65 -9.90
N ARG A 126 -0.69 13.16 -9.17
CA ARG A 126 -1.01 12.69 -7.83
C ARG A 126 -1.67 11.31 -7.88
N GLY A 127 -1.39 10.48 -6.87
CA GLY A 127 -2.19 9.31 -6.56
C GLY A 127 -3.44 9.73 -5.76
N LEU A 128 -4.62 9.33 -6.22
CA LEU A 128 -5.91 9.70 -5.64
C LEU A 128 -6.73 8.45 -5.31
N VAL A 129 -8.02 8.47 -5.65
CA VAL A 129 -8.97 7.38 -5.38
C VAL A 129 -8.64 6.08 -6.12
N GLY A 130 -7.80 6.12 -7.15
CA GLY A 130 -7.38 4.95 -7.93
C GLY A 130 -6.70 3.86 -7.10
N CYS A 131 -6.18 4.18 -5.92
CA CYS A 131 -5.67 3.17 -4.99
C CYS A 131 -6.75 2.16 -4.56
N VAL A 132 -8.01 2.57 -4.41
CA VAL A 132 -9.11 1.71 -3.96
C VAL A 132 -9.40 0.56 -4.94
N PRO A 133 -9.71 0.81 -6.23
CA PRO A 133 -9.88 -0.29 -7.19
C PRO A 133 -8.58 -1.07 -7.41
N LEU A 134 -7.40 -0.46 -7.26
CA LEU A 134 -6.13 -1.18 -7.32
C LEU A 134 -6.02 -2.20 -6.18
N TYR A 135 -6.39 -1.85 -4.97
CA TYR A 135 -6.43 -2.79 -3.83
C TYR A 135 -7.33 -3.99 -4.13
N LYS A 136 -8.49 -3.74 -4.74
CA LYS A 136 -9.45 -4.80 -5.10
C LYS A 136 -8.89 -5.74 -6.15
N ILE A 137 -8.26 -5.21 -7.17
CA ILE A 137 -7.66 -5.98 -8.27
C ILE A 137 -6.47 -6.80 -7.77
N ALA A 138 -5.55 -6.17 -7.03
CA ALA A 138 -4.40 -6.85 -6.44
C ALA A 138 -4.83 -7.91 -5.42
N GLY A 139 -5.80 -7.57 -4.56
CA GLY A 139 -6.35 -8.51 -3.57
C GLY A 139 -7.00 -9.74 -4.20
N ALA A 140 -7.74 -9.55 -5.29
CA ALA A 140 -8.33 -10.66 -6.04
C ALA A 140 -7.26 -11.56 -6.69
N ALA A 141 -6.21 -10.97 -7.27
CA ALA A 141 -5.09 -11.72 -7.84
C ALA A 141 -4.34 -12.52 -6.76
N ALA A 142 -4.08 -11.91 -5.60
CA ALA A 142 -3.46 -12.58 -4.46
C ALA A 142 -4.34 -13.72 -3.92
N ALA A 143 -5.65 -13.49 -3.79
CA ALA A 143 -6.61 -14.51 -3.34
C ALA A 143 -6.72 -15.70 -4.33
N ALA A 144 -6.45 -15.47 -5.62
CA ALA A 144 -6.35 -16.52 -6.64
C ALA A 144 -5.02 -17.29 -6.61
N GLY A 145 -4.15 -17.06 -5.61
CA GLY A 145 -2.89 -17.77 -5.44
C GLY A 145 -1.78 -17.35 -6.42
N LYS A 146 -1.88 -16.17 -7.03
CA LYS A 146 -0.85 -15.67 -7.94
C LYS A 146 0.44 -15.32 -7.20
N SER A 147 1.59 -15.48 -7.88
CA SER A 147 2.90 -15.08 -7.35
C SER A 147 2.96 -13.56 -7.14
N LEU A 148 3.96 -13.09 -6.36
CA LEU A 148 4.15 -11.66 -6.14
C LEU A 148 4.36 -10.90 -7.45
N GLU A 149 5.12 -11.45 -8.38
CA GLU A 149 5.38 -10.87 -9.69
C GLU A 149 4.10 -10.74 -10.51
N GLU A 150 3.25 -11.77 -10.51
CA GLU A 150 1.96 -11.74 -11.20
C GLU A 150 0.98 -10.75 -10.57
N VAL A 151 0.90 -10.70 -9.24
CA VAL A 151 0.07 -9.73 -8.51
C VAL A 151 0.55 -8.30 -8.81
N ALA A 152 1.85 -8.07 -8.76
CA ALA A 152 2.43 -6.78 -9.07
C ALA A 152 2.21 -6.38 -10.54
N ALA A 153 2.35 -7.31 -11.48
CA ALA A 153 2.11 -7.05 -12.90
C ALA A 153 0.64 -6.65 -13.18
N VAL A 154 -0.30 -7.33 -12.55
CA VAL A 154 -1.74 -6.99 -12.67
C VAL A 154 -2.02 -5.61 -12.05
N ALA A 155 -1.47 -5.33 -10.87
CA ALA A 155 -1.61 -4.04 -10.19
C ALA A 155 -0.98 -2.91 -11.02
N GLN A 156 0.22 -3.11 -11.56
CA GLN A 156 0.91 -2.13 -12.39
C GLN A 156 0.15 -1.87 -13.69
N LYS A 157 -0.31 -2.94 -14.38
CA LYS A 157 -1.14 -2.79 -15.58
C LYS A 157 -2.39 -1.95 -15.31
N PHE A 158 -3.03 -2.13 -14.17
CA PHE A 158 -4.17 -1.30 -13.79
C PHE A 158 -3.74 0.14 -13.53
N ALA A 159 -2.68 0.36 -12.74
CA ALA A 159 -2.14 1.69 -12.46
C ALA A 159 -1.80 2.48 -13.73
N ASP A 160 -1.22 1.80 -14.72
CA ASP A 160 -0.84 2.42 -16.01
C ASP A 160 -2.05 2.79 -16.89
N ASN A 161 -3.22 2.20 -16.65
CA ASN A 161 -4.41 2.37 -17.49
C ASN A 161 -5.59 3.04 -16.80
N MET A 162 -5.45 3.48 -15.55
CA MET A 162 -6.47 4.27 -14.88
C MET A 162 -6.24 5.78 -15.03
N ALA A 163 -7.31 6.53 -14.86
CA ALA A 163 -7.28 7.99 -14.81
C ALA A 163 -8.38 8.48 -13.85
N THR A 164 -8.03 9.46 -13.03
CA THR A 164 -8.97 10.21 -12.19
C THR A 164 -8.76 11.71 -12.41
N ILE A 165 -9.68 12.48 -11.93
CA ILE A 165 -9.61 13.95 -11.98
C ILE A 165 -10.07 14.51 -10.64
N ALA A 166 -9.30 15.42 -10.06
CA ALA A 166 -9.63 16.12 -8.81
C ALA A 166 -9.39 17.63 -8.92
#